data_b13a1cb453a7eba3e16461ec889714d1
#
_entry.id   b13a1cb453a7eba3e16461ec889714d1
#
_cell.length_a   1.000
_cell.length_b   1.000
_cell.length_c   1.000
_cell.angle_alpha   90.00
_cell.angle_beta   90.00
_cell.angle_gamma   90.00
#
_symmetry.space_group_name_H-M   'P 1'
#
loop_
_entity.id
_entity.type
_entity.pdbx_description
1 polymer ?
#
loop_
_entity_poly.entity_id
_entity_poly.type
_entity_poly.pdbx_seq_one_letter_code
_entity_poly.pdbx_strand_id
1 'polypeptide(L)'
;MATLKEKLGEWDQAYYQQGVSIVSDATYDGLRNQFNNWQRCFNPTEEPQQPGLFTHGKALHPVAHTGVKKLPDRTAVGLWVKGKTDLWVQPKVDGVAVTLVYRQGRLVQLLSRGDGEKGQDWTVKAKMIPDIPQTLIGPLANSVLQGEIFWKRDNHVQKTMGSINARGKAAGAMMRKGAPALPKELAICIWGWP
;
A
#
# COMPACT_ATOMS: atom_id res chain seq x y z
N MET A 1 28.20 -4.03 2.32
CA MET A 1 27.15 -3.31 1.58
C MET A 1 26.46 -4.17 0.52
N ALA A 2 27.19 -4.80 -0.39
CA ALA A 2 26.59 -5.66 -1.44
C ALA A 2 25.65 -6.73 -0.87
N THR A 3 26.09 -7.51 0.10
CA THR A 3 25.32 -8.58 0.74
C THR A 3 24.03 -8.10 1.42
N LEU A 4 24.02 -6.90 2.01
CA LEU A 4 22.82 -6.33 2.62
C LEU A 4 21.83 -5.85 1.54
N LYS A 5 22.34 -5.28 0.44
CA LYS A 5 21.54 -4.89 -0.72
C LYS A 5 20.83 -6.09 -1.34
N GLU A 6 21.55 -7.19 -1.53
CA GLU A 6 20.98 -8.45 -2.05
C GLU A 6 19.88 -8.99 -1.14
N LYS A 7 20.15 -9.09 0.17
CA LYS A 7 19.15 -9.57 1.15
C LYS A 7 17.91 -8.70 1.20
N LEU A 8 18.07 -7.37 1.19
CA LEU A 8 16.93 -6.46 1.13
C LEU A 8 16.14 -6.65 -0.17
N GLY A 9 16.82 -6.89 -1.30
CA GLY A 9 16.18 -7.20 -2.59
C GLY A 9 15.38 -8.51 -2.57
N GLU A 10 15.93 -9.58 -1.97
CA GLU A 10 15.24 -10.85 -1.78
C GLU A 10 14.00 -10.71 -0.89
N TRP A 11 14.10 -9.94 0.20
CA TRP A 11 12.97 -9.69 1.10
C TRP A 11 11.90 -8.81 0.44
N ASP A 12 12.30 -7.81 -0.34
CA ASP A 12 11.39 -7.01 -1.17
C ASP A 12 10.64 -7.91 -2.16
N GLN A 13 11.35 -8.79 -2.85
CA GLN A 13 10.75 -9.71 -3.81
C GLN A 13 9.75 -10.66 -3.13
N ALA A 14 10.13 -11.26 -2.01
CA ALA A 14 9.25 -12.17 -1.28
C ALA A 14 8.01 -11.42 -0.77
N TYR A 15 8.18 -10.23 -0.22
CA TYR A 15 7.10 -9.44 0.33
C TYR A 15 6.15 -8.90 -0.73
N TYR A 16 6.69 -8.28 -1.79
CA TYR A 16 5.87 -7.62 -2.81
C TYR A 16 5.35 -8.56 -3.91
N GLN A 17 6.09 -9.62 -4.24
CA GLN A 17 5.67 -10.55 -5.30
C GLN A 17 4.95 -11.79 -4.77
N GLN A 18 5.38 -12.31 -3.61
CA GLN A 18 4.87 -13.56 -3.08
C GLN A 18 3.91 -13.35 -1.89
N GLY A 19 3.87 -12.13 -1.32
CA GLY A 19 3.07 -11.82 -0.13
C GLY A 19 3.60 -12.49 1.14
N VAL A 20 4.88 -12.87 1.16
CA VAL A 20 5.54 -13.56 2.28
C VAL A 20 6.50 -12.60 2.97
N SER A 21 6.31 -12.37 4.27
CA SER A 21 7.27 -11.65 5.10
C SER A 21 8.29 -12.64 5.67
N ILE A 22 9.54 -12.57 5.19
CA ILE A 22 10.65 -13.44 5.65
C ILE A 22 11.18 -12.97 6.99
N VAL A 23 11.09 -11.66 7.25
CA VAL A 23 11.56 -11.01 8.49
C VAL A 23 10.48 -10.11 9.07
N SER A 24 10.60 -9.76 10.36
CA SER A 24 9.69 -8.79 10.97
C SER A 24 9.85 -7.39 10.34
N ASP A 25 8.77 -6.61 10.30
CA ASP A 25 8.81 -5.25 9.78
C ASP A 25 9.87 -4.40 10.51
N ALA A 26 10.00 -4.57 11.84
CA ALA A 26 10.99 -3.86 12.63
C ALA A 26 12.43 -4.20 12.19
N THR A 27 12.71 -5.48 11.92
CA THR A 27 14.03 -5.93 11.42
C THR A 27 14.30 -5.38 10.03
N TYR A 28 13.30 -5.47 9.15
CA TYR A 28 13.41 -4.94 7.79
C TYR A 28 13.66 -3.42 7.80
N ASP A 29 12.82 -2.66 8.51
CA ASP A 29 12.92 -1.19 8.63
C ASP A 29 14.29 -0.77 9.21
N GLY A 30 14.77 -1.47 10.25
CA GLY A 30 16.07 -1.20 10.86
C GLY A 30 17.23 -1.37 9.88
N LEU A 31 17.26 -2.49 9.16
CA LEU A 31 18.30 -2.77 8.17
C LEU A 31 18.21 -1.91 6.93
N ARG A 32 16.99 -1.55 6.49
CA ARG A 32 16.77 -0.62 5.38
C ARG A 32 17.28 0.78 5.73
N ASN A 33 16.98 1.28 6.94
CA ASN A 33 17.48 2.56 7.42
C ASN A 33 19.01 2.58 7.52
N GLN A 34 19.60 1.50 8.02
CA GLN A 34 21.06 1.36 8.08
C GLN A 34 21.69 1.39 6.68
N PHE A 35 21.12 0.65 5.73
CA PHE A 35 21.56 0.65 4.34
C PHE A 35 21.46 2.05 3.71
N ASN A 36 20.33 2.73 3.89
CA ASN A 36 20.12 4.09 3.37
C ASN A 36 21.12 5.10 3.97
N ASN A 37 21.43 4.98 5.27
CA ASN A 37 22.43 5.82 5.91
C ASN A 37 23.84 5.55 5.33
N TRP A 38 24.21 4.30 5.14
CA TRP A 38 25.47 3.95 4.49
C TRP A 38 25.53 4.46 3.04
N GLN A 39 24.45 4.34 2.30
CA GLN A 39 24.37 4.82 0.93
C GLN A 39 24.60 6.34 0.86
N ARG A 40 23.96 7.12 1.74
CA ARG A 40 24.20 8.57 1.83
C ARG A 40 25.63 8.93 2.22
N CYS A 41 26.27 8.15 3.06
CA CYS A 41 27.66 8.39 3.48
C CYS A 41 28.68 8.07 2.38
N PHE A 42 28.46 6.99 1.63
CA PHE A 42 29.43 6.49 0.66
C PHE A 42 29.11 6.87 -0.79
N ASN A 43 27.83 7.11 -1.12
CA ASN A 43 27.37 7.48 -2.45
C ASN A 43 26.34 8.65 -2.35
N PRO A 44 26.74 9.85 -1.97
CA PRO A 44 25.84 10.97 -1.72
C PRO A 44 25.07 11.46 -2.96
N THR A 45 25.49 11.05 -4.15
CA THR A 45 24.85 11.41 -5.43
C THR A 45 23.74 10.44 -5.86
N GLU A 46 23.66 9.28 -5.23
CA GLU A 46 22.56 8.33 -5.49
C GLU A 46 21.42 8.57 -4.50
N GLU A 47 20.22 8.86 -5.00
CA GLU A 47 19.03 8.85 -4.15
C GLU A 47 18.82 7.47 -3.55
N PRO A 48 18.41 7.38 -2.27
CA PRO A 48 18.10 6.10 -1.62
C PRO A 48 17.06 5.36 -2.47
N GLN A 49 17.42 4.23 -3.01
CA GLN A 49 16.49 3.39 -3.76
C GLN A 49 15.33 3.02 -2.85
N GLN A 50 14.13 3.44 -3.24
CA GLN A 50 12.92 2.92 -2.63
C GLN A 50 12.88 1.40 -2.89
N PRO A 51 12.28 0.61 -1.98
CA PRO A 51 12.12 -0.82 -2.18
C PRO A 51 11.64 -1.06 -3.60
N GLY A 52 12.41 -1.82 -4.39
CA GLY A 52 12.09 -2.06 -5.79
C GLY A 52 10.75 -2.75 -5.89
N LEU A 53 9.72 -1.97 -6.15
CA LEU A 53 8.41 -2.45 -6.50
C LEU A 53 8.51 -3.00 -7.91
N PHE A 54 9.06 -4.21 -8.04
CA PHE A 54 9.04 -4.94 -9.31
C PHE A 54 7.60 -5.26 -9.67
N THR A 55 6.95 -4.32 -10.34
CA THR A 55 5.59 -4.52 -10.78
C THR A 55 5.59 -4.92 -12.23
N HIS A 56 4.92 -6.03 -12.50
CA HIS A 56 4.54 -6.39 -13.86
C HIS A 56 3.32 -5.59 -14.34
N GLY A 57 2.92 -4.55 -13.59
CA GLY A 57 1.80 -3.69 -13.93
C GLY A 57 2.14 -2.73 -15.06
N LYS A 58 1.22 -2.59 -16.04
CA LYS A 58 1.39 -1.72 -17.21
C LYS A 58 0.41 -0.54 -17.19
N ALA A 59 -0.54 -0.53 -16.28
CA ALA A 59 -1.57 0.50 -16.20
C ALA A 59 -1.03 1.73 -15.45
N LEU A 60 -1.05 2.89 -16.12
CA LEU A 60 -0.58 4.15 -15.54
C LEU A 60 -1.59 4.69 -14.52
N HIS A 61 -1.08 5.19 -13.41
CA HIS A 61 -1.89 5.94 -12.45
C HIS A 61 -2.16 7.35 -13.00
N PRO A 62 -3.43 7.83 -12.97
CA PRO A 62 -3.74 9.22 -13.34
C PRO A 62 -3.08 10.24 -12.40
N VAL A 63 -2.85 9.86 -11.15
CA VAL A 63 -2.11 10.61 -10.14
C VAL A 63 -1.17 9.64 -9.45
N ALA A 64 0.10 10.01 -9.28
CA ALA A 64 1.11 9.16 -8.67
C ALA A 64 0.69 8.68 -7.27
N HIS A 65 0.87 7.39 -7.01
CA HIS A 65 0.54 6.76 -5.72
C HIS A 65 1.79 6.69 -4.83
N THR A 66 2.20 7.82 -4.28
CA THR A 66 3.45 7.94 -3.52
C THR A 66 3.37 7.40 -2.08
N GLY A 67 2.14 7.16 -1.58
CA GLY A 67 1.91 6.76 -0.19
C GLY A 67 1.99 7.93 0.79
N VAL A 68 1.95 7.62 2.09
CA VAL A 68 1.96 8.61 3.16
C VAL A 68 3.32 8.67 3.85
N LYS A 69 3.72 9.87 4.29
CA LYS A 69 4.97 10.09 5.02
C LYS A 69 4.91 9.41 6.39
N LYS A 70 5.91 8.58 6.69
CA LYS A 70 6.08 7.99 8.02
C LYS A 70 6.79 8.99 8.94
N LEU A 71 6.22 9.27 10.09
CA LEU A 71 6.86 10.04 11.15
C LEU A 71 7.41 9.07 12.22
N PRO A 72 8.64 9.27 12.71
CA PRO A 72 9.33 8.28 13.52
C PRO A 72 8.75 8.14 14.93
N ASP A 73 8.28 9.23 15.51
CA ASP A 73 7.84 9.27 16.90
C ASP A 73 6.79 10.37 17.16
N ARG A 74 6.32 10.41 18.40
CA ARG A 74 5.31 11.36 18.87
C ARG A 74 5.78 12.81 18.78
N THR A 75 7.05 13.07 18.99
CA THR A 75 7.64 14.42 18.92
C THR A 75 7.58 14.93 17.48
N ALA A 76 7.98 14.08 16.51
CA ALA A 76 7.88 14.39 15.09
C ALA A 76 6.42 14.66 14.66
N VAL A 77 5.46 13.89 15.19
CA VAL A 77 4.04 14.14 14.96
C VAL A 77 3.63 15.49 15.53
N GLY A 78 4.03 15.81 16.78
CA GLY A 78 3.74 17.10 17.41
C GLY A 78 4.28 18.29 16.61
N LEU A 79 5.50 18.17 16.07
CA LEU A 79 6.09 19.19 15.19
C LEU A 79 5.34 19.29 13.86
N TRP A 80 4.94 18.16 13.30
CA TRP A 80 4.24 18.13 12.01
C TRP A 80 2.84 18.74 12.08
N VAL A 81 2.10 18.55 13.17
CA VAL A 81 0.75 19.11 13.35
C VAL A 81 0.75 20.60 13.70
N LYS A 82 1.89 21.13 14.17
CA LYS A 82 1.99 22.53 14.59
C LYS A 82 1.63 23.48 13.44
N GLY A 83 0.67 24.36 13.70
CA GLY A 83 0.19 25.36 12.73
C GLY A 83 -0.71 24.79 11.64
N LYS A 84 -1.10 23.52 11.70
CA LYS A 84 -2.09 22.93 10.81
C LYS A 84 -3.45 22.91 11.47
N THR A 85 -4.47 23.16 10.67
CA THR A 85 -5.89 23.09 11.03
C THR A 85 -6.55 21.97 10.26
N ASP A 86 -7.74 21.56 10.67
CA ASP A 86 -8.56 20.57 9.97
C ASP A 86 -7.86 19.21 9.77
N LEU A 87 -7.23 18.73 10.84
CA LEU A 87 -6.53 17.45 10.85
C LEU A 87 -7.51 16.31 11.15
N TRP A 88 -7.36 15.23 10.41
CA TRP A 88 -8.13 14.01 10.58
C TRP A 88 -7.26 12.86 11.05
N VAL A 89 -7.81 11.98 11.86
CA VAL A 89 -7.19 10.74 12.30
C VAL A 89 -7.94 9.57 11.69
N GLN A 90 -7.21 8.68 11.03
CA GLN A 90 -7.74 7.47 10.44
C GLN A 90 -6.98 6.24 10.94
N PRO A 91 -7.65 5.07 11.06
CA PRO A 91 -6.96 3.80 11.26
C PRO A 91 -5.99 3.54 10.10
N LYS A 92 -4.77 3.11 10.42
CA LYS A 92 -3.87 2.57 9.40
C LYS A 92 -4.09 1.08 9.27
N VAL A 93 -4.89 0.70 8.30
CA VAL A 93 -5.10 -0.73 7.98
C VAL A 93 -3.88 -1.31 7.26
N ASP A 94 -3.70 -2.62 7.38
CA ASP A 94 -2.62 -3.37 6.73
C ASP A 94 -3.20 -4.24 5.62
N GLY A 95 -2.85 -3.91 4.40
CA GLY A 95 -3.38 -4.56 3.20
C GLY A 95 -2.56 -4.28 1.97
N VAL A 96 -3.19 -4.12 0.83
CA VAL A 96 -2.56 -3.79 -0.45
C VAL A 96 -3.06 -2.43 -0.94
N ALA A 97 -2.12 -1.54 -1.20
CA ALA A 97 -2.41 -0.19 -1.63
C ALA A 97 -2.97 -0.17 -3.07
N VAL A 98 -4.02 0.60 -3.27
CA VAL A 98 -4.74 0.68 -4.54
C VAL A 98 -5.16 2.10 -4.88
N THR A 99 -5.33 2.35 -6.18
CA THR A 99 -5.95 3.56 -6.72
C THR A 99 -7.28 3.20 -7.39
N LEU A 100 -8.33 3.92 -7.03
CA LEU A 100 -9.64 3.83 -7.66
C LEU A 100 -9.85 5.07 -8.54
N VAL A 101 -10.27 4.86 -9.78
CA VAL A 101 -10.54 5.94 -10.73
C VAL A 101 -12.02 5.94 -11.07
N TYR A 102 -12.69 7.05 -10.76
CA TYR A 102 -14.09 7.27 -11.11
C TYR A 102 -14.19 8.31 -12.23
N ARG A 103 -15.05 8.04 -13.21
CA ARG A 103 -15.40 8.95 -14.28
C ARG A 103 -16.90 8.90 -14.51
N GLN A 104 -17.54 10.07 -14.56
CA GLN A 104 -18.99 10.21 -14.73
C GLN A 104 -19.77 9.32 -13.74
N GLY A 105 -19.32 9.30 -12.50
CA GLY A 105 -19.92 8.52 -11.42
C GLY A 105 -19.65 7.02 -11.46
N ARG A 106 -18.91 6.48 -12.42
CA ARG A 106 -18.62 5.04 -12.54
C ARG A 106 -17.18 4.72 -12.21
N LEU A 107 -16.94 3.61 -11.52
CA LEU A 107 -15.61 3.05 -11.35
C LEU A 107 -15.10 2.53 -12.70
N VAL A 108 -14.07 3.16 -13.23
CA VAL A 108 -13.46 2.79 -14.51
C VAL A 108 -12.16 2.04 -14.36
N GLN A 109 -11.43 2.23 -13.25
CA GLN A 109 -10.20 1.50 -12.96
C GLN A 109 -10.03 1.26 -11.46
N LEU A 110 -9.50 0.06 -11.13
CA LEU A 110 -8.88 -0.27 -9.85
C LEU A 110 -7.47 -0.74 -10.14
N LEU A 111 -6.47 0.00 -9.67
CA LEU A 111 -5.07 -0.29 -9.92
C LEU A 111 -4.36 -0.65 -8.62
N SER A 112 -3.48 -1.67 -8.64
CA SER A 112 -2.54 -1.85 -7.55
C SER A 112 -1.56 -0.69 -7.52
N ARG A 113 -1.01 -0.34 -6.36
CA ARG A 113 -0.02 0.74 -6.24
C ARG A 113 1.15 0.57 -7.22
N GLY A 114 1.66 -0.65 -7.35
CA GLY A 114 2.84 -0.90 -8.16
C GLY A 114 4.05 -0.11 -7.68
N ASP A 115 4.79 0.49 -8.60
CA ASP A 115 5.92 1.40 -8.33
C ASP A 115 5.47 2.83 -7.97
N GLY A 116 4.17 3.07 -7.99
CA GLY A 116 3.55 4.39 -7.75
C GLY A 116 3.19 5.13 -9.03
N GLU A 117 3.79 4.82 -10.16
CA GLU A 117 3.46 5.35 -11.49
C GLU A 117 2.64 4.34 -12.30
N LYS A 118 2.97 3.06 -12.19
CA LYS A 118 2.31 1.95 -12.90
C LYS A 118 1.93 0.85 -11.94
N GLY A 119 0.75 0.28 -12.14
CA GLY A 119 0.24 -0.82 -11.35
C GLY A 119 -0.43 -1.89 -12.21
N GLN A 120 -0.85 -2.97 -11.55
CA GLN A 120 -1.69 -3.99 -12.18
C GLN A 120 -3.13 -3.50 -12.22
N ASP A 121 -3.82 -3.79 -13.32
CA ASP A 121 -5.24 -3.53 -13.45
C ASP A 121 -6.05 -4.64 -12.77
N TRP A 122 -6.76 -4.27 -11.73
CA TRP A 122 -7.65 -5.13 -10.94
C TRP A 122 -9.12 -4.74 -11.09
N THR A 123 -9.47 -3.98 -12.10
CA THR A 123 -10.84 -3.43 -12.30
C THR A 123 -11.91 -4.52 -12.29
N VAL A 124 -11.63 -5.66 -12.93
CA VAL A 124 -12.58 -6.80 -12.92
C VAL A 124 -12.84 -7.30 -11.50
N LYS A 125 -11.83 -7.29 -10.64
CA LYS A 125 -11.92 -7.76 -9.24
C LYS A 125 -12.65 -6.77 -8.34
N ALA A 126 -12.65 -5.48 -8.68
CA ALA A 126 -13.37 -4.46 -7.91
C ALA A 126 -14.86 -4.79 -7.72
N LYS A 127 -15.48 -5.42 -8.72
CA LYS A 127 -16.89 -5.83 -8.67
C LYS A 127 -17.17 -6.96 -7.68
N MET A 128 -16.13 -7.67 -7.25
CA MET A 128 -16.22 -8.80 -6.34
C MET A 128 -15.97 -8.40 -4.88
N ILE A 129 -15.59 -7.17 -4.63
CA ILE A 129 -15.37 -6.62 -3.28
C ILE A 129 -16.58 -5.73 -2.96
N PRO A 130 -17.49 -6.19 -2.07
CA PRO A 130 -18.76 -5.49 -1.83
C PRO A 130 -18.60 -4.05 -1.33
N ASP A 131 -17.53 -3.78 -0.57
CA ASP A 131 -17.24 -2.46 -0.02
C ASP A 131 -16.73 -1.45 -1.05
N ILE A 132 -16.43 -1.88 -2.30
CA ILE A 132 -16.00 -0.95 -3.37
C ILE A 132 -17.24 -0.44 -4.13
N PRO A 133 -17.63 0.82 -3.96
CA PRO A 133 -18.74 1.40 -4.70
C PRO A 133 -18.47 1.36 -6.19
N GLN A 134 -19.38 0.82 -6.97
CA GLN A 134 -19.27 0.81 -8.43
C GLN A 134 -19.68 2.17 -9.03
N THR A 135 -20.44 2.97 -8.25
CA THR A 135 -20.89 4.30 -8.61
C THR A 135 -20.72 5.29 -7.48
N LEU A 136 -20.33 6.51 -7.80
CA LEU A 136 -20.24 7.65 -6.88
C LEU A 136 -20.98 8.84 -7.48
N ILE A 137 -21.49 9.71 -6.63
CA ILE A 137 -22.24 10.93 -7.01
C ILE A 137 -21.56 12.19 -6.46
N GLY A 138 -22.01 13.34 -6.91
CA GLY A 138 -21.51 14.64 -6.44
C GLY A 138 -20.03 14.87 -6.78
N PRO A 139 -19.24 15.49 -5.90
CA PRO A 139 -17.85 15.85 -6.18
C PRO A 139 -16.96 14.63 -6.48
N LEU A 140 -17.32 13.46 -5.97
CA LEU A 140 -16.56 12.23 -6.16
C LEU A 140 -16.85 11.53 -7.50
N ALA A 141 -17.83 11.99 -8.28
CA ALA A 141 -18.17 11.37 -9.56
C ALA A 141 -17.02 11.37 -10.59
N ASN A 142 -16.09 12.33 -10.47
CA ASN A 142 -14.87 12.38 -11.26
C ASN A 142 -13.67 12.51 -10.31
N SER A 143 -13.27 11.41 -9.72
CA SER A 143 -12.22 11.40 -8.71
C SER A 143 -11.18 10.29 -8.94
N VAL A 144 -10.00 10.52 -8.39
CA VAL A 144 -8.97 9.50 -8.18
C VAL A 144 -8.84 9.34 -6.67
N LEU A 145 -9.13 8.17 -6.16
CA LEU A 145 -9.05 7.88 -4.73
C LEU A 145 -7.91 6.91 -4.46
N GLN A 146 -7.18 7.13 -3.39
CA GLN A 146 -6.12 6.23 -2.93
C GLN A 146 -6.53 5.58 -1.62
N GLY A 147 -6.29 4.26 -1.54
CA GLY A 147 -6.74 3.47 -0.40
C GLY A 147 -5.98 2.17 -0.23
N GLU A 148 -6.49 1.34 0.63
CA GLU A 148 -5.93 0.04 0.98
C GLU A 148 -7.03 -1.01 0.95
N ILE A 149 -6.87 -2.07 0.14
CA ILE A 149 -7.69 -3.28 0.25
C ILE A 149 -7.11 -4.13 1.37
N PHE A 150 -7.92 -4.44 2.37
CA PHE A 150 -7.49 -5.15 3.56
C PHE A 150 -8.43 -6.31 3.91
N TRP A 151 -7.94 -7.22 4.76
CA TRP A 151 -8.73 -8.31 5.28
C TRP A 151 -9.47 -7.87 6.53
N LYS A 152 -10.79 -7.66 6.39
CA LYS A 152 -11.66 -7.31 7.51
C LYS A 152 -11.82 -8.51 8.44
N ARG A 153 -11.62 -8.30 9.73
CA ARG A 153 -11.89 -9.28 10.77
C ARG A 153 -12.61 -8.63 11.93
N ASP A 154 -13.79 -9.14 12.19
CA ASP A 154 -14.55 -8.72 13.35
C ASP A 154 -13.88 -9.26 14.63
N ASN A 155 -13.82 -8.41 15.66
CA ASN A 155 -13.28 -8.75 16.98
C ASN A 155 -11.82 -9.24 17.04
N HIS A 156 -11.00 -8.95 16.01
CA HIS A 156 -9.58 -9.29 16.05
C HIS A 156 -8.76 -8.20 16.74
N VAL A 157 -8.12 -8.56 17.85
CA VAL A 157 -7.15 -7.70 18.57
C VAL A 157 -5.76 -8.31 18.39
N GLN A 158 -4.93 -7.70 17.55
CA GLN A 158 -3.59 -8.19 17.22
C GLN A 158 -2.71 -8.43 18.45
N LYS A 159 -2.84 -7.57 19.47
CA LYS A 159 -2.06 -7.68 20.73
C LYS A 159 -2.33 -8.98 21.49
N THR A 160 -3.56 -9.49 21.44
CA THR A 160 -3.98 -10.67 22.20
C THR A 160 -4.10 -11.93 21.34
N MET A 161 -4.35 -11.77 20.05
CA MET A 161 -4.62 -12.89 19.14
C MET A 161 -3.46 -13.17 18.16
N GLY A 162 -2.37 -12.45 18.30
CA GLY A 162 -1.19 -12.59 17.45
C GLY A 162 -1.31 -11.91 16.09
N SER A 163 -0.18 -11.79 15.41
CA SER A 163 -0.11 -11.25 14.05
C SER A 163 -0.66 -12.26 13.07
N ILE A 164 -1.62 -11.82 12.28
CA ILE A 164 -2.06 -12.56 11.09
C ILE A 164 -1.42 -11.87 9.90
N ASN A 165 -0.89 -12.65 8.97
CA ASN A 165 -0.45 -12.11 7.68
C ASN A 165 -1.67 -11.65 6.86
N ALA A 166 -2.39 -10.62 7.37
CA ALA A 166 -3.58 -10.06 6.74
C ALA A 166 -3.25 -9.47 5.37
N ARG A 167 -2.10 -8.77 5.28
CA ARG A 167 -1.59 -8.22 4.03
C ARG A 167 -1.28 -9.33 3.02
N GLY A 168 -0.56 -10.38 3.40
CA GLY A 168 -0.27 -11.50 2.52
C GLY A 168 -1.51 -12.20 2.01
N LYS A 169 -2.55 -12.33 2.85
CA LYS A 169 -3.85 -12.88 2.44
C LYS A 169 -4.56 -11.98 1.43
N ALA A 170 -4.60 -10.66 1.68
CA ALA A 170 -5.19 -9.71 0.74
C ALA A 170 -4.41 -9.68 -0.58
N ALA A 171 -3.08 -9.61 -0.53
CA ALA A 171 -2.21 -9.67 -1.69
C ALA A 171 -2.41 -10.97 -2.49
N GLY A 172 -2.38 -12.11 -1.83
CA GLY A 172 -2.60 -13.42 -2.45
C GLY A 172 -3.95 -13.52 -3.14
N ALA A 173 -5.02 -12.98 -2.54
CA ALA A 173 -6.34 -12.93 -3.16
C ALA A 173 -6.35 -12.05 -4.41
N MET A 174 -5.73 -10.87 -4.33
CA MET A 174 -5.70 -9.91 -5.44
C MET A 174 -4.76 -10.33 -6.57
N MET A 175 -3.70 -11.09 -6.29
CA MET A 175 -2.72 -11.53 -7.31
C MET A 175 -3.13 -12.79 -8.08
N ARG A 176 -4.10 -13.58 -7.60
CA ARG A 176 -4.56 -14.79 -8.31
C ARG A 176 -5.00 -14.46 -9.73
N LYS A 177 -4.56 -15.26 -10.69
CA LYS A 177 -5.00 -15.14 -12.09
C LYS A 177 -6.47 -15.55 -12.25
N GLY A 178 -7.15 -14.89 -13.19
CA GLY A 178 -8.57 -15.10 -13.44
C GLY A 178 -9.46 -14.27 -12.49
N ALA A 179 -10.71 -14.67 -12.39
CA ALA A 179 -11.70 -14.07 -11.48
C ALA A 179 -12.22 -15.14 -10.50
N PRO A 180 -11.35 -15.74 -9.66
CA PRO A 180 -11.84 -16.63 -8.62
C PRO A 180 -12.69 -15.82 -7.65
N ALA A 181 -13.68 -16.46 -7.01
CA ALA A 181 -14.43 -15.83 -5.95
C ALA A 181 -13.46 -15.21 -4.93
N LEU A 182 -13.55 -13.92 -4.73
CA LEU A 182 -12.75 -13.24 -3.71
C LEU A 182 -13.37 -13.47 -2.34
N PRO A 183 -12.57 -13.56 -1.27
CA PRO A 183 -13.07 -13.64 0.07
C PRO A 183 -13.99 -12.47 0.39
N LYS A 184 -15.15 -12.76 1.02
CA LYS A 184 -16.13 -11.73 1.42
C LYS A 184 -15.60 -10.78 2.48
N GLU A 185 -14.52 -11.17 3.14
CA GLU A 185 -13.81 -10.40 4.16
C GLU A 185 -12.90 -9.30 3.60
N LEU A 186 -12.74 -9.22 2.28
CA LEU A 186 -12.00 -8.11 1.68
C LEU A 186 -12.83 -6.83 1.73
N ALA A 187 -12.22 -5.79 2.24
CA ALA A 187 -12.80 -4.45 2.39
C ALA A 187 -11.83 -3.38 1.87
N ILE A 188 -12.32 -2.15 1.71
CA ILE A 188 -11.53 -1.00 1.27
C ILE A 188 -11.50 0.08 2.36
N CYS A 189 -10.33 0.65 2.60
CA CYS A 189 -10.17 1.87 3.40
C CYS A 189 -9.58 2.96 2.49
N ILE A 190 -10.34 4.03 2.25
CA ILE A 190 -9.85 5.18 1.48
C ILE A 190 -9.16 6.14 2.45
N TRP A 191 -7.94 6.54 2.13
CA TRP A 191 -7.15 7.44 2.96
C TRP A 191 -6.68 8.70 2.22
N GLY A 192 -6.89 8.78 0.91
CA GLY A 192 -6.47 9.93 0.13
C GLY A 192 -7.39 10.22 -1.06
N TRP A 193 -7.55 11.50 -1.33
CA TRP A 193 -8.15 12.08 -2.53
C TRP A 193 -7.20 13.16 -3.03
N PRO A 194 -6.16 12.78 -3.81
CA PRO A 194 -5.15 13.70 -4.35
C PRO A 194 -5.67 14.62 -5.43
#